data_5b6ab7f0b53a050510c228c4ec4e0b76
#
_entry.id   5b6ab7f0b53a050510c228c4ec4e0b76
#
_cell.length_a   1.000
_cell.length_b   1.000
_cell.length_c   1.000
_cell.angle_alpha   90.00
_cell.angle_beta   90.00
_cell.angle_gamma   90.00
#
_symmetry.space_group_name_H-M   'P 1'
#
loop_
_entity.id
_entity.type
_entity.pdbx_description
1 polymer ?
#
loop_
_entity_poly.entity_id
_entity_poly.type
_entity_poly.pdbx_seq_one_letter_code
_entity_poly.pdbx_strand_id
1 'polypeptide(L)'
;MYETFNITIHGAGHIKAGQPCEDYSISTEDALCRIFVAADGHGDSNCPRSSFGSETICRIASEELRSFAVSIEEENWTDRLFDSRWKEPLIRQLITSIFGKWTQTVLDDFNRNPLTDEERAGSRSYIARYDQGERIEHVYGTTMIAGLLTDRYLLLLQQGDGRCDVFYEDGHVDQPIPWDDRCFANVTTSLCDTDAIASCRYHVIDLAVYPISACMAGSDGVEDSFFSMDQMHSYYRELLIYASEHGVKGLLKHLNETLPEFSQKGSRDDTTICGFIDLEKVSSLIHVFVRANRETDLQSSLKLLNDRITSMESGKMEYLQRQMNNAEQIWLKARRSLSPDSLFPPMIPDPEYEEKQKKYENAEKAYNDYKKRYEDLTAERAGMLEQIRRLRAGLPEEAEEADPAQDETHVPADDTDAQTPAHAQAEDADLQTPAHAQAENSGMAEKPAYPEEEEEDFSWN
;
A
#
# COMPACT_ATOMS: atom_id res chain seq x y z
N MET A 1 -8.84 -8.61 25.16
CA MET A 1 -8.00 -7.54 25.79
C MET A 1 -7.01 -7.04 24.76
N TYR A 2 -6.84 -5.73 24.63
CA TYR A 2 -5.90 -5.17 23.66
C TYR A 2 -4.46 -5.39 24.09
N GLU A 3 -3.61 -5.77 23.12
CA GLU A 3 -2.16 -5.77 23.21
C GLU A 3 -1.61 -4.70 22.27
N THR A 4 -0.47 -4.08 22.62
CA THR A 4 0.20 -3.09 21.76
C THR A 4 1.47 -3.66 21.16
N PHE A 5 1.86 -3.14 20.00
CA PHE A 5 3.08 -3.53 19.31
C PHE A 5 3.65 -2.40 18.47
N ASN A 6 4.94 -2.48 18.19
CA ASN A 6 5.62 -1.64 17.22
C ASN A 6 6.81 -2.39 16.61
N ILE A 7 7.13 -2.05 15.38
CA ILE A 7 8.33 -2.48 14.69
C ILE A 7 8.75 -1.41 13.68
N THR A 8 10.06 -1.19 13.58
CA THR A 8 10.69 -0.32 12.59
C THR A 8 11.80 -1.10 11.90
N ILE A 9 11.83 -1.08 10.58
CA ILE A 9 12.84 -1.75 9.76
C ILE A 9 13.54 -0.72 8.88
N HIS A 10 14.86 -0.80 8.86
CA HIS A 10 15.71 0.05 8.03
C HIS A 10 15.45 -0.23 6.54
N GLY A 11 15.17 0.80 5.77
CA GLY A 11 14.83 0.75 4.36
C GLY A 11 15.94 0.19 3.47
N ALA A 12 15.57 -0.64 2.50
CA ALA A 12 16.55 -1.22 1.58
C ALA A 12 17.26 -0.15 0.72
N GLY A 13 16.61 0.98 0.45
CA GLY A 13 17.18 2.15 -0.20
C GLY A 13 18.23 2.84 0.66
N HIS A 14 17.89 3.11 1.93
CA HIS A 14 18.75 3.75 2.92
C HIS A 14 19.98 2.90 3.23
N ILE A 15 19.82 1.59 3.45
CA ILE A 15 20.95 0.65 3.61
C ILE A 15 21.91 0.73 2.42
N LYS A 16 21.37 0.71 1.19
CA LYS A 16 22.19 0.78 -0.03
C LYS A 16 22.90 2.12 -0.17
N ALA A 17 22.29 3.21 0.27
CA ALA A 17 22.86 4.57 0.24
C ALA A 17 23.82 4.82 1.41
N GLY A 18 23.87 3.95 2.43
CA GLY A 18 24.64 4.14 3.65
C GLY A 18 24.04 5.22 4.56
N GLN A 19 22.74 5.50 4.43
CA GLN A 19 21.98 6.42 5.28
C GLN A 19 21.51 5.68 6.54
N PRO A 20 21.31 6.36 7.68
CA PRO A 20 20.75 5.75 8.88
C PRO A 20 19.27 5.39 8.66
N CYS A 21 18.70 4.60 9.55
CA CYS A 21 17.24 4.52 9.69
C CYS A 21 16.74 5.80 10.35
N GLU A 22 15.79 6.47 9.71
CA GLU A 22 15.27 7.76 10.17
C GLU A 22 13.89 7.62 10.80
N ASP A 23 13.22 6.50 10.57
CA ASP A 23 12.01 6.08 11.28
C ASP A 23 12.33 5.67 12.72
N TYR A 24 11.38 5.92 13.61
CA TYR A 24 11.37 5.38 14.95
C TYR A 24 9.96 5.06 15.42
N SER A 25 9.82 4.03 16.26
CA SER A 25 8.54 3.72 16.90
C SER A 25 8.72 3.22 18.32
N ILE A 26 7.68 3.42 19.13
CA ILE A 26 7.60 2.91 20.49
C ILE A 26 6.17 2.47 20.80
N SER A 27 6.04 1.42 21.61
CA SER A 27 4.77 1.05 22.21
C SER A 27 4.94 0.81 23.69
N THR A 28 3.96 1.23 24.48
CA THR A 28 3.93 1.05 25.94
C THR A 28 2.54 0.68 26.39
N GLU A 29 2.46 -0.10 27.47
CA GLU A 29 1.19 -0.48 28.08
C GLU A 29 1.30 -0.53 29.60
N ASP A 30 0.25 -0.13 30.29
CA ASP A 30 0.07 -0.31 31.71
C ASP A 30 -1.41 -0.64 32.05
N ALA A 31 -1.76 -0.59 33.34
CA ALA A 31 -3.13 -0.90 33.75
C ALA A 31 -4.17 0.14 33.29
N LEU A 32 -3.76 1.38 33.00
CA LEU A 32 -4.63 2.48 32.61
C LEU A 32 -4.79 2.61 31.10
N CYS A 33 -3.67 2.52 30.38
CA CYS A 33 -3.66 2.82 28.96
C CYS A 33 -2.63 2.02 28.16
N ARG A 34 -2.83 2.01 26.87
CA ARG A 34 -1.90 1.53 25.84
C ARG A 34 -1.59 2.65 24.89
N ILE A 35 -0.32 2.76 24.50
CA ILE A 35 0.16 3.84 23.64
C ILE A 35 1.04 3.24 22.56
N PHE A 36 0.88 3.71 21.33
CA PHE A 36 1.89 3.61 20.29
C PHE A 36 2.24 5.00 19.77
N VAL A 37 3.48 5.15 19.32
CA VAL A 37 3.94 6.32 18.56
C VAL A 37 4.86 5.84 17.46
N ALA A 38 4.67 6.36 16.26
CA ALA A 38 5.55 6.21 15.12
C ALA A 38 5.92 7.59 14.59
N ALA A 39 7.14 7.73 14.12
CA ALA A 39 7.65 8.96 13.54
C ALA A 39 8.61 8.61 12.41
N ASP A 40 8.49 9.34 11.32
CA ASP A 40 9.30 9.24 10.12
C ASP A 40 10.15 10.51 10.02
N GLY A 41 11.46 10.34 10.01
CA GLY A 41 12.43 11.43 9.86
C GLY A 41 12.63 11.74 8.38
N HIS A 42 12.73 13.02 8.04
CA HIS A 42 12.67 13.46 6.63
C HIS A 42 13.77 12.98 5.67
N GLY A 43 14.86 12.38 6.13
CA GLY A 43 15.94 11.87 5.26
C GLY A 43 16.61 12.90 4.33
N ASP A 44 16.22 14.16 4.39
CA ASP A 44 16.77 15.25 3.58
C ASP A 44 18.13 15.70 4.12
N SER A 45 19.06 16.01 3.25
CA SER A 45 20.36 16.56 3.62
C SER A 45 20.30 17.87 4.44
N ASN A 46 19.16 18.58 4.41
CA ASN A 46 18.90 19.74 5.26
C ASN A 46 18.39 19.36 6.64
N CYS A 47 18.00 18.11 6.87
CA CYS A 47 17.52 17.56 8.13
C CYS A 47 18.49 16.47 8.67
N PRO A 48 19.79 16.75 8.83
CA PRO A 48 20.80 15.70 9.05
C PRO A 48 20.67 14.96 10.39
N ARG A 49 19.74 15.35 11.26
CA ARG A 49 19.45 14.72 12.55
C ARG A 49 17.99 14.31 12.70
N SER A 50 17.33 14.02 11.58
CA SER A 50 15.93 13.57 11.56
C SER A 50 15.72 12.30 12.40
N SER A 51 16.67 11.34 12.39
CA SER A 51 16.63 10.16 13.26
C SER A 51 16.60 10.47 14.75
N PHE A 52 17.33 11.51 15.20
CA PHE A 52 17.22 12.00 16.58
C PHE A 52 15.88 12.69 16.83
N GLY A 53 15.37 13.40 15.84
CA GLY A 53 14.05 14.04 15.88
C GLY A 53 12.92 13.04 16.06
N SER A 54 12.90 11.95 15.27
CA SER A 54 11.90 10.89 15.32
C SER A 54 11.97 10.07 16.61
N GLU A 55 13.17 9.70 17.08
CA GLU A 55 13.32 9.04 18.38
C GLU A 55 12.82 9.92 19.52
N THR A 56 13.19 11.21 19.51
CA THR A 56 12.84 12.16 20.55
C THR A 56 11.33 12.37 20.65
N ILE A 57 10.65 12.57 19.52
CA ILE A 57 9.19 12.77 19.55
C ILE A 57 8.46 11.53 20.02
N CYS A 58 8.87 10.33 19.62
CA CYS A 58 8.25 9.10 20.06
C CYS A 58 8.32 8.94 21.58
N ARG A 59 9.45 9.23 22.20
CA ARG A 59 9.61 9.17 23.65
C ARG A 59 8.75 10.22 24.37
N ILE A 60 8.81 11.47 23.92
CA ILE A 60 8.07 12.59 24.53
C ILE A 60 6.56 12.36 24.37
N ALA A 61 6.10 12.01 23.19
CA ALA A 61 4.67 11.78 22.95
C ALA A 61 4.13 10.63 23.81
N SER A 62 4.88 9.53 23.95
CA SER A 62 4.49 8.41 24.81
C SER A 62 4.32 8.83 26.27
N GLU A 63 5.26 9.63 26.81
CA GLU A 63 5.20 10.14 28.19
C GLU A 63 4.03 11.12 28.40
N GLU A 64 3.83 12.04 27.45
CA GLU A 64 2.78 13.05 27.53
C GLU A 64 1.38 12.43 27.37
N LEU A 65 1.22 11.48 26.48
CA LEU A 65 -0.04 10.74 26.30
C LEU A 65 -0.39 9.96 27.58
N ARG A 66 0.61 9.32 28.21
CA ARG A 66 0.38 8.64 29.49
C ARG A 66 -0.03 9.62 30.59
N SER A 67 0.67 10.76 30.69
CA SER A 67 0.34 11.81 31.67
C SER A 67 -1.04 12.39 31.44
N PHE A 68 -1.44 12.55 30.17
CA PHE A 68 -2.76 13.00 29.79
C PHE A 68 -3.84 11.98 30.22
N ALA A 69 -3.64 10.67 29.96
CA ALA A 69 -4.56 9.64 30.40
C ALA A 69 -4.76 9.64 31.91
N VAL A 70 -3.68 9.78 32.68
CA VAL A 70 -3.75 9.91 34.16
C VAL A 70 -4.58 11.12 34.56
N SER A 71 -4.33 12.29 33.96
CA SER A 71 -5.07 13.51 34.26
C SER A 71 -6.56 13.41 33.92
N ILE A 72 -6.91 12.79 32.80
CA ILE A 72 -8.31 12.56 32.40
C ILE A 72 -9.02 11.66 33.39
N GLU A 73 -8.34 10.61 33.88
CA GLU A 73 -8.92 9.66 34.85
C GLU A 73 -9.07 10.32 36.23
N GLU A 74 -8.02 10.95 36.78
CA GLU A 74 -8.02 11.58 38.10
C GLU A 74 -9.07 12.69 38.23
N GLU A 75 -9.25 13.49 37.16
CA GLU A 75 -10.23 14.58 37.11
C GLU A 75 -11.63 14.12 36.68
N ASN A 76 -11.77 12.85 36.31
CA ASN A 76 -13.02 12.28 35.77
C ASN A 76 -13.53 13.07 34.53
N TRP A 77 -12.64 13.37 33.60
CA TRP A 77 -12.91 14.21 32.43
C TRP A 77 -13.20 13.43 31.15
N THR A 78 -13.36 12.13 31.19
CA THR A 78 -13.58 11.29 29.99
C THR A 78 -14.73 11.83 29.12
N ASP A 79 -15.85 12.21 29.71
CA ASP A 79 -16.99 12.76 28.97
C ASP A 79 -16.69 14.09 28.29
N ARG A 80 -15.71 14.85 28.77
CA ARG A 80 -15.25 16.10 28.15
C ARG A 80 -14.55 15.87 26.81
N LEU A 81 -13.96 14.69 26.60
CA LEU A 81 -13.35 14.32 25.34
C LEU A 81 -14.39 14.12 24.22
N PHE A 82 -15.66 13.92 24.58
CA PHE A 82 -16.77 13.77 23.62
C PHE A 82 -17.59 15.06 23.47
N ASP A 83 -17.38 16.05 24.33
CA ASP A 83 -18.03 17.37 24.23
C ASP A 83 -17.15 18.35 23.43
N SER A 84 -17.67 18.83 22.31
CA SER A 84 -16.96 19.74 21.40
C SER A 84 -16.41 21.02 22.06
N ARG A 85 -17.01 21.49 23.17
CA ARG A 85 -16.58 22.67 23.91
C ARG A 85 -15.28 22.44 24.67
N TRP A 86 -15.02 21.21 25.11
CA TRP A 86 -13.88 20.85 25.96
C TRP A 86 -12.81 20.07 25.22
N LYS A 87 -13.23 19.26 24.24
CA LYS A 87 -12.33 18.38 23.45
C LYS A 87 -11.18 19.15 22.82
N GLU A 88 -11.52 20.19 22.03
CA GLU A 88 -10.51 20.96 21.31
C GLU A 88 -9.47 21.61 22.26
N PRO A 89 -9.86 22.36 23.31
CA PRO A 89 -8.90 22.91 24.25
C PRO A 89 -8.01 21.88 24.95
N LEU A 90 -8.57 20.75 25.38
CA LEU A 90 -7.81 19.69 26.06
C LEU A 90 -6.76 19.08 25.14
N ILE A 91 -7.14 18.75 23.91
CA ILE A 91 -6.23 18.11 22.97
C ILE A 91 -5.19 19.11 22.44
N ARG A 92 -5.56 20.37 22.19
CA ARG A 92 -4.57 21.40 21.81
C ARG A 92 -3.56 21.67 22.92
N GLN A 93 -3.95 21.61 24.18
CA GLN A 93 -3.02 21.70 25.31
C GLN A 93 -2.03 20.52 25.30
N LEU A 94 -2.51 19.30 25.09
CA LEU A 94 -1.67 18.10 24.95
C LEU A 94 -0.67 18.25 23.78
N ILE A 95 -1.15 18.59 22.58
CA ILE A 95 -0.31 18.82 21.40
C ILE A 95 0.74 19.89 21.68
N THR A 96 0.35 21.00 22.31
CA THR A 96 1.28 22.09 22.67
C THR A 96 2.36 21.60 23.63
N SER A 97 2.00 20.75 24.61
CA SER A 97 2.98 20.18 25.54
C SER A 97 3.97 19.25 24.81
N ILE A 98 3.47 18.34 23.96
CA ILE A 98 4.29 17.39 23.18
C ILE A 98 5.28 18.17 22.30
N PHE A 99 4.78 19.08 21.46
CA PHE A 99 5.61 19.80 20.49
C PHE A 99 6.56 20.78 21.15
N GLY A 100 6.10 21.48 22.23
CA GLY A 100 6.95 22.37 22.99
C GLY A 100 8.13 21.67 23.67
N LYS A 101 7.90 20.47 24.23
CA LYS A 101 8.98 19.66 24.82
C LYS A 101 9.94 19.12 23.76
N TRP A 102 9.40 18.69 22.61
CA TRP A 102 10.24 18.26 21.49
C TRP A 102 11.13 19.40 20.99
N THR A 103 10.54 20.58 20.69
CA THR A 103 11.26 21.77 20.27
C THR A 103 12.37 22.13 21.27
N GLN A 104 12.06 22.17 22.56
CA GLN A 104 13.05 22.46 23.57
C GLN A 104 14.21 21.44 23.59
N THR A 105 13.89 20.15 23.44
CA THR A 105 14.88 19.08 23.46
C THR A 105 15.82 19.15 22.27
N VAL A 106 15.30 19.39 21.07
CA VAL A 106 16.13 19.48 19.85
C VAL A 106 16.99 20.77 19.87
N LEU A 107 16.48 21.89 20.39
CA LEU A 107 17.25 23.12 20.58
C LEU A 107 18.37 22.93 21.61
N ASP A 108 18.11 22.23 22.70
CA ASP A 108 19.11 21.89 23.71
C ASP A 108 20.19 20.95 23.15
N ASP A 109 19.82 20.00 22.27
CA ASP A 109 20.80 19.17 21.59
C ASP A 109 21.66 19.99 20.65
N PHE A 110 21.05 20.82 19.80
CA PHE A 110 21.77 21.67 18.84
C PHE A 110 22.79 22.60 19.56
N ASN A 111 22.41 23.18 20.69
CA ASN A 111 23.28 24.05 21.46
C ASN A 111 24.45 23.30 22.10
N ARG A 112 24.27 22.04 22.49
CA ARG A 112 25.35 21.20 23.07
C ARG A 112 26.23 20.57 22.02
N ASN A 113 25.66 20.26 20.86
CA ASN A 113 26.27 19.53 19.76
C ASN A 113 26.14 20.35 18.46
N PRO A 114 27.03 21.34 18.21
CA PRO A 114 27.02 22.10 16.95
C PRO A 114 27.11 21.17 15.74
N LEU A 115 26.56 21.61 14.58
CA LEU A 115 26.64 20.85 13.35
C LEU A 115 28.11 20.56 12.97
N THR A 116 28.39 19.31 12.62
CA THR A 116 29.68 18.88 12.08
C THR A 116 29.94 19.47 10.69
N ASP A 117 31.18 19.42 10.21
CA ASP A 117 31.51 19.89 8.86
C ASP A 117 30.77 19.11 7.77
N GLU A 118 30.49 17.84 8.02
CA GLU A 118 29.74 16.96 7.10
C GLU A 118 28.25 17.36 7.03
N GLU A 119 27.59 17.51 8.20
CA GLU A 119 26.21 17.98 8.29
C GLU A 119 26.06 19.38 7.65
N ARG A 120 27.00 20.27 7.88
CA ARG A 120 27.03 21.61 7.27
C ARG A 120 27.18 21.55 5.75
N ALA A 121 28.02 20.66 5.25
CA ALA A 121 28.22 20.49 3.81
C ALA A 121 26.96 19.91 3.13
N GLY A 122 26.21 19.06 3.81
CA GLY A 122 24.91 18.55 3.37
C GLY A 122 23.83 19.64 3.32
N SER A 123 23.71 20.41 4.40
CA SER A 123 22.66 21.42 4.63
C SER A 123 22.86 22.74 3.86
N ARG A 124 23.39 22.72 2.66
CA ARG A 124 23.83 23.91 1.89
C ARG A 124 22.77 25.01 1.77
N SER A 125 21.53 24.64 1.52
CA SER A 125 20.43 25.60 1.31
C SER A 125 19.94 26.27 2.60
N TYR A 126 20.13 25.60 3.75
CA TYR A 126 19.68 26.08 5.06
C TYR A 126 20.78 26.55 6.00
N ILE A 127 22.06 26.27 5.70
CA ILE A 127 23.17 26.52 6.61
C ILE A 127 23.25 27.98 7.09
N ALA A 128 22.94 28.95 6.19
CA ALA A 128 22.95 30.37 6.56
C ALA A 128 21.87 30.70 7.60
N ARG A 129 20.71 30.03 7.59
CA ARG A 129 19.65 30.18 8.59
C ARG A 129 20.06 29.53 9.91
N TYR A 130 20.62 28.35 9.85
CA TYR A 130 21.11 27.64 11.04
C TYR A 130 22.22 28.42 11.77
N ASP A 131 23.13 29.06 11.01
CA ASP A 131 24.17 29.91 11.55
C ASP A 131 23.63 31.21 12.24
N GLN A 132 22.44 31.65 11.85
CA GLN A 132 21.71 32.77 12.43
C GLN A 132 20.82 32.33 13.61
N GLY A 133 20.75 31.02 13.90
CA GLY A 133 19.85 30.47 14.92
C GLY A 133 18.39 30.40 14.45
N GLU A 134 18.16 30.48 13.14
CA GLU A 134 16.82 30.40 12.56
C GLU A 134 16.49 28.99 12.08
N ARG A 135 15.27 28.54 12.31
CA ARG A 135 14.75 27.24 11.83
C ARG A 135 15.61 26.04 12.29
N ILE A 136 16.11 26.08 13.50
CA ILE A 136 16.95 25.00 14.06
C ILE A 136 16.17 23.67 14.14
N GLU A 137 14.88 23.73 14.43
CA GLU A 137 13.98 22.58 14.49
C GLU A 137 14.00 21.78 13.17
N HIS A 138 14.26 22.44 12.06
CA HIS A 138 14.31 21.81 10.74
C HIS A 138 15.46 20.80 10.61
N VAL A 139 16.56 20.98 11.34
CA VAL A 139 17.67 19.99 11.40
C VAL A 139 17.18 18.61 11.86
N TYR A 140 16.10 18.58 12.64
CA TYR A 140 15.51 17.40 13.28
C TYR A 140 14.13 17.05 12.71
N GLY A 141 13.80 17.55 11.51
CA GLY A 141 12.48 17.41 10.91
C GLY A 141 11.97 15.98 10.88
N THR A 142 10.72 15.79 11.31
CA THR A 142 10.08 14.47 11.42
C THR A 142 8.55 14.60 11.42
N THR A 143 7.87 13.53 11.08
CA THR A 143 6.43 13.34 11.24
C THR A 143 6.09 12.77 12.62
N MET A 144 4.82 12.55 12.92
CA MET A 144 4.35 11.83 14.11
C MET A 144 2.95 11.25 13.88
N ILE A 145 2.77 9.98 14.19
CA ILE A 145 1.45 9.36 14.42
C ILE A 145 1.46 8.76 15.81
N ALA A 146 0.45 9.07 16.62
CA ALA A 146 0.34 8.56 17.98
C ALA A 146 -1.06 8.12 18.32
N GLY A 147 -1.19 7.00 19.04
CA GLY A 147 -2.44 6.47 19.56
C GLY A 147 -2.37 6.26 21.07
N LEU A 148 -3.43 6.70 21.76
CA LEU A 148 -3.69 6.43 23.18
C LEU A 148 -5.00 5.71 23.32
N LEU A 149 -4.97 4.46 23.80
CA LEU A 149 -6.14 3.61 24.03
C LEU A 149 -6.34 3.39 25.53
N THR A 150 -7.56 3.65 25.99
CA THR A 150 -8.06 3.29 27.33
C THR A 150 -9.26 2.37 27.19
N ASP A 151 -9.89 1.99 28.29
CA ASP A 151 -11.15 1.20 28.24
C ASP A 151 -12.34 2.00 27.69
N ARG A 152 -12.24 3.33 27.61
CA ARG A 152 -13.33 4.23 27.22
C ARG A 152 -13.12 4.95 25.90
N TYR A 153 -11.90 5.26 25.53
CA TYR A 153 -11.63 6.06 24.34
C TYR A 153 -10.33 5.64 23.64
N LEU A 154 -10.32 5.89 22.35
CA LEU A 154 -9.11 5.93 21.52
C LEU A 154 -8.89 7.38 21.08
N LEU A 155 -7.76 7.97 21.46
CA LEU A 155 -7.28 9.26 20.95
C LEU A 155 -6.16 9.00 19.95
N LEU A 156 -6.29 9.59 18.77
CA LEU A 156 -5.30 9.54 17.69
C LEU A 156 -4.80 10.95 17.39
N LEU A 157 -3.49 11.12 17.23
CA LEU A 157 -2.83 12.36 16.83
C LEU A 157 -1.98 12.10 15.59
N GLN A 158 -1.91 13.08 14.66
CA GLN A 158 -1.08 12.96 13.45
C GLN A 158 -0.57 14.30 12.96
N GLN A 159 0.73 14.34 12.69
CA GLN A 159 1.42 15.33 11.88
C GLN A 159 2.22 14.58 10.83
N GLY A 160 2.03 14.91 9.54
CA GLY A 160 2.65 14.18 8.43
C GLY A 160 1.68 13.33 7.63
N ASP A 161 2.17 12.47 6.77
CA ASP A 161 1.51 11.74 5.70
C ASP A 161 1.38 10.23 5.90
N GLY A 162 1.97 9.66 6.95
CA GLY A 162 1.71 8.26 7.28
C GLY A 162 0.22 7.95 7.47
N ARG A 163 -0.15 6.68 7.64
CA ARG A 163 -1.54 6.23 7.74
C ARG A 163 -1.87 5.66 9.11
N CYS A 164 -3.12 5.88 9.52
CA CYS A 164 -3.66 5.31 10.76
C CYS A 164 -5.07 4.78 10.49
N ASP A 165 -5.20 3.46 10.53
CA ASP A 165 -6.40 2.72 10.16
C ASP A 165 -7.03 2.09 11.40
N VAL A 166 -8.33 2.27 11.56
CA VAL A 166 -9.12 1.69 12.66
C VAL A 166 -10.03 0.60 12.11
N PHE A 167 -9.93 -0.59 12.69
CA PHE A 167 -10.77 -1.75 12.37
C PHE A 167 -11.84 -1.89 13.42
N TYR A 168 -13.10 -1.78 13.02
CA TYR A 168 -14.26 -1.84 13.91
C TYR A 168 -14.76 -3.28 14.09
N GLU A 169 -15.56 -3.52 15.14
CA GLU A 169 -16.13 -4.84 15.43
C GLU A 169 -17.16 -5.32 14.40
N ASP A 170 -17.68 -4.45 13.55
CA ASP A 170 -18.52 -4.81 12.41
C ASP A 170 -17.72 -5.22 11.16
N GLY A 171 -16.38 -5.14 11.25
CA GLY A 171 -15.45 -5.52 10.19
C GLY A 171 -15.12 -4.42 9.19
N HIS A 172 -15.69 -3.22 9.32
CA HIS A 172 -15.31 -2.11 8.47
C HIS A 172 -13.98 -1.49 8.93
N VAL A 173 -13.26 -0.86 8.02
CA VAL A 173 -12.02 -0.12 8.27
C VAL A 173 -12.19 1.33 7.84
N ASP A 174 -11.67 2.26 8.63
CA ASP A 174 -11.71 3.70 8.36
C ASP A 174 -10.40 4.38 8.77
N GLN A 175 -10.10 5.52 8.15
CA GLN A 175 -9.03 6.44 8.51
C GLN A 175 -9.66 7.66 9.20
N PRO A 176 -9.86 7.64 10.52
CA PRO A 176 -10.66 8.64 11.20
C PRO A 176 -9.96 10.01 11.31
N ILE A 177 -8.63 10.07 11.14
CA ILE A 177 -7.90 11.34 11.09
C ILE A 177 -8.07 11.93 9.69
N PRO A 178 -8.57 13.18 9.55
CA PRO A 178 -8.74 13.81 8.24
C PRO A 178 -7.39 13.91 7.50
N TRP A 179 -7.40 13.66 6.19
CA TRP A 179 -6.21 13.85 5.36
C TRP A 179 -5.77 15.33 5.36
N ASP A 180 -4.47 15.57 5.24
CA ASP A 180 -3.91 16.89 5.05
C ASP A 180 -3.56 17.11 3.58
N ASP A 181 -4.30 17.98 2.90
CA ASP A 181 -4.10 18.29 1.47
C ASP A 181 -2.72 18.89 1.15
N ARG A 182 -1.95 19.30 2.17
CA ARG A 182 -0.57 19.77 2.01
C ARG A 182 0.40 18.59 1.81
N CYS A 183 0.01 17.39 2.22
CA CYS A 183 0.79 16.18 1.98
C CYS A 183 0.51 15.68 0.57
N PHE A 184 1.43 15.94 -0.36
CA PHE A 184 1.29 15.53 -1.75
C PHE A 184 2.66 15.18 -2.36
N ALA A 185 2.76 14.05 -3.00
CA ALA A 185 4.00 13.46 -3.51
C ALA A 185 5.07 13.39 -2.39
N ASN A 186 6.23 14.01 -2.56
CA ASN A 186 7.31 14.03 -1.57
C ASN A 186 7.23 15.25 -0.62
N VAL A 187 6.06 15.88 -0.48
CA VAL A 187 5.85 17.00 0.44
C VAL A 187 4.98 16.52 1.58
N THR A 188 5.51 16.59 2.79
CA THR A 188 4.82 16.24 4.02
C THR A 188 4.79 17.41 4.99
N THR A 189 3.83 17.42 5.93
CA THR A 189 3.83 18.34 7.06
C THR A 189 4.66 17.76 8.19
N SER A 190 5.35 18.64 8.94
CA SER A 190 6.38 18.28 9.89
C SER A 190 6.20 18.94 11.25
N LEU A 191 6.81 18.33 12.28
CA LEU A 191 6.93 18.97 13.60
C LEU A 191 7.73 20.27 13.55
N CYS A 192 8.65 20.40 12.59
CA CYS A 192 9.46 21.61 12.42
C CYS A 192 8.73 22.75 11.68
N ASP A 193 7.46 22.54 11.24
CA ASP A 193 6.67 23.61 10.63
C ASP A 193 6.31 24.70 11.64
N THR A 194 6.22 25.93 11.16
CA THR A 194 5.90 27.06 12.03
C THR A 194 4.49 27.02 12.59
N ASP A 195 3.58 26.30 11.92
CA ASP A 195 2.18 26.10 12.31
C ASP A 195 1.89 24.69 12.81
N ALA A 196 2.91 23.88 13.10
CA ALA A 196 2.78 22.46 13.44
C ALA A 196 1.75 22.19 14.56
N ILE A 197 1.74 23.00 15.63
CA ILE A 197 0.75 22.88 16.72
C ILE A 197 -0.69 23.09 16.20
N ALA A 198 -0.90 24.05 15.33
CA ALA A 198 -2.23 24.35 14.78
C ALA A 198 -2.68 23.32 13.74
N SER A 199 -1.75 22.81 12.95
CA SER A 199 -2.01 21.88 11.87
C SER A 199 -2.03 20.41 12.29
N CYS A 200 -1.52 20.06 13.46
CA CYS A 200 -1.61 18.71 13.99
C CYS A 200 -3.08 18.29 14.10
N ARG A 201 -3.39 17.19 13.43
CA ARG A 201 -4.74 16.61 13.31
C ARG A 201 -4.97 15.61 14.43
N TYR A 202 -6.22 15.40 14.79
CA TYR A 202 -6.57 14.43 15.79
C TYR A 202 -7.97 13.85 15.58
N HIS A 203 -8.20 12.69 16.16
CA HIS A 203 -9.53 12.10 16.28
C HIS A 203 -9.70 11.42 17.64
N VAL A 204 -10.95 11.46 18.17
CA VAL A 204 -11.32 10.77 19.41
C VAL A 204 -12.50 9.86 19.14
N ILE A 205 -12.37 8.58 19.47
CA ILE A 205 -13.40 7.57 19.32
C ILE A 205 -13.93 7.19 20.71
N ASP A 206 -15.24 7.27 20.92
CA ASP A 206 -15.92 6.69 22.08
C ASP A 206 -16.12 5.20 21.83
N LEU A 207 -15.38 4.35 22.55
CA LEU A 207 -15.40 2.90 22.41
C LEU A 207 -16.71 2.26 22.87
N ALA A 208 -17.53 2.99 23.67
CA ALA A 208 -18.86 2.53 24.05
C ALA A 208 -19.87 2.68 22.90
N VAL A 209 -19.59 3.57 21.93
CA VAL A 209 -20.43 3.83 20.75
C VAL A 209 -19.87 3.12 19.51
N TYR A 210 -18.56 3.16 19.35
CA TYR A 210 -17.83 2.63 18.20
C TYR A 210 -16.75 1.65 18.69
N PRO A 211 -17.15 0.41 19.02
CA PRO A 211 -16.20 -0.59 19.46
C PRO A 211 -15.26 -1.02 18.33
N ILE A 212 -13.98 -1.10 18.63
CA ILE A 212 -12.92 -1.45 17.68
C ILE A 212 -12.36 -2.86 17.97
N SER A 213 -11.75 -3.48 16.95
CA SER A 213 -11.01 -4.73 17.07
C SER A 213 -9.50 -4.50 17.01
N ALA A 214 -9.06 -3.51 16.22
CA ALA A 214 -7.67 -3.14 16.08
C ALA A 214 -7.51 -1.69 15.62
N CYS A 215 -6.31 -1.14 15.82
CA CYS A 215 -5.85 0.09 15.20
C CYS A 215 -4.42 -0.15 14.69
N MET A 216 -4.16 0.13 13.43
CA MET A 216 -2.88 -0.04 12.77
C MET A 216 -2.38 1.32 12.29
N ALA A 217 -1.11 1.61 12.52
CA ALA A 217 -0.48 2.81 11.98
C ALA A 217 0.85 2.45 11.31
N GLY A 218 1.19 3.18 10.25
CA GLY A 218 2.42 2.99 9.50
C GLY A 218 2.98 4.30 8.97
N SER A 219 4.32 4.36 8.79
CA SER A 219 4.97 5.40 7.99
C SER A 219 4.56 5.28 6.51
N ASP A 220 4.87 6.29 5.70
CA ASP A 220 4.60 6.29 4.26
C ASP A 220 5.30 5.14 3.53
N GLY A 221 6.46 4.66 4.03
CA GLY A 221 7.13 3.47 3.52
C GLY A 221 6.25 2.21 3.44
N VAL A 222 5.18 2.13 4.27
CA VAL A 222 4.16 1.08 4.15
C VAL A 222 3.22 1.38 3.00
N GLU A 223 2.59 2.58 2.98
CA GLU A 223 1.60 2.95 1.97
C GLU A 223 2.18 2.93 0.57
N ASP A 224 3.35 3.51 0.38
CA ASP A 224 4.05 3.63 -0.91
C ASP A 224 4.48 2.28 -1.50
N SER A 225 4.39 1.21 -0.72
CA SER A 225 4.58 -0.15 -1.20
C SER A 225 3.34 -0.75 -1.88
N PHE A 226 2.20 -0.06 -1.87
CA PHE A 226 0.93 -0.51 -2.44
C PHE A 226 0.41 0.42 -3.55
N PHE A 227 -0.33 -0.14 -4.51
CA PHE A 227 -0.97 0.63 -5.57
C PHE A 227 -2.30 1.28 -5.15
N SER A 228 -2.85 0.89 -4.01
CA SER A 228 -4.11 1.44 -3.47
C SER A 228 -4.24 1.18 -1.98
N MET A 229 -5.06 2.02 -1.32
CA MET A 229 -5.42 1.84 0.09
C MET A 229 -6.11 0.49 0.36
N ASP A 230 -6.93 0.00 -0.58
CA ASP A 230 -7.60 -1.29 -0.41
C ASP A 230 -6.59 -2.45 -0.32
N GLN A 231 -5.48 -2.38 -1.06
CA GLN A 231 -4.40 -3.37 -0.97
C GLN A 231 -3.66 -3.27 0.37
N MET A 232 -3.38 -2.05 0.86
CA MET A 232 -2.78 -1.83 2.17
C MET A 232 -3.71 -2.37 3.28
N HIS A 233 -5.02 -2.07 3.21
CA HIS A 233 -6.00 -2.63 4.15
C HIS A 233 -6.07 -4.16 4.08
N SER A 234 -5.92 -4.76 2.87
CA SER A 234 -5.84 -6.20 2.70
C SER A 234 -4.63 -6.79 3.43
N TYR A 235 -3.47 -6.17 3.27
CA TYR A 235 -2.25 -6.55 3.98
C TYR A 235 -2.41 -6.43 5.51
N TYR A 236 -2.97 -5.34 6.02
CA TYR A 236 -3.23 -5.20 7.45
C TYR A 236 -4.20 -6.26 7.97
N ARG A 237 -5.25 -6.62 7.22
CA ARG A 237 -6.15 -7.73 7.59
C ARG A 237 -5.40 -9.06 7.65
N GLU A 238 -4.47 -9.33 6.74
CA GLU A 238 -3.62 -10.53 6.77
C GLU A 238 -2.74 -10.56 8.03
N LEU A 239 -2.13 -9.43 8.39
CA LEU A 239 -1.35 -9.30 9.63
C LEU A 239 -2.23 -9.52 10.88
N LEU A 240 -3.46 -9.00 10.90
CA LEU A 240 -4.41 -9.20 12.00
C LEU A 240 -4.85 -10.66 12.10
N ILE A 241 -5.14 -11.32 10.98
CA ILE A 241 -5.44 -12.77 10.94
C ILE A 241 -4.25 -13.55 11.49
N TYR A 242 -3.05 -13.28 11.01
CA TYR A 242 -1.83 -13.93 11.48
C TYR A 242 -1.61 -13.73 12.99
N ALA A 243 -1.82 -12.50 13.48
CA ALA A 243 -1.72 -12.19 14.91
C ALA A 243 -2.74 -12.98 15.75
N SER A 244 -3.95 -13.16 15.26
CA SER A 244 -4.99 -13.90 15.98
C SER A 244 -4.66 -15.39 16.16
N GLU A 245 -3.85 -15.95 15.25
CA GLU A 245 -3.41 -17.34 15.28
C GLU A 245 -2.10 -17.56 16.07
N HIS A 246 -1.21 -16.55 16.05
CA HIS A 246 0.17 -16.71 16.56
C HIS A 246 0.50 -15.76 17.72
N GLY A 247 -0.44 -14.87 18.10
CA GLY A 247 -0.25 -13.83 19.10
C GLY A 247 0.62 -12.66 18.58
N VAL A 248 0.66 -11.56 19.33
CA VAL A 248 1.47 -10.37 18.98
C VAL A 248 2.96 -10.68 18.88
N LYS A 249 3.50 -11.58 19.73
CA LYS A 249 4.90 -11.99 19.62
C LYS A 249 5.19 -12.75 18.32
N GLY A 250 4.25 -13.59 17.87
CA GLY A 250 4.35 -14.27 16.57
C GLY A 250 4.30 -13.27 15.42
N LEU A 251 3.40 -12.29 15.48
CA LEU A 251 3.32 -11.19 14.51
C LEU A 251 4.64 -10.42 14.40
N LEU A 252 5.22 -9.98 15.52
CA LEU A 252 6.48 -9.24 15.52
C LEU A 252 7.64 -10.04 14.93
N LYS A 253 7.70 -11.35 15.22
CA LYS A 253 8.69 -12.25 14.61
C LYS A 253 8.49 -12.32 13.09
N HIS A 254 7.26 -12.52 12.64
CA HIS A 254 6.91 -12.58 11.23
C HIS A 254 7.27 -11.27 10.50
N LEU A 255 6.89 -10.12 11.05
CA LEU A 255 7.21 -8.81 10.49
C LEU A 255 8.72 -8.58 10.40
N ASN A 256 9.49 -8.95 11.45
CA ASN A 256 10.94 -8.82 11.43
C ASN A 256 11.61 -9.67 10.32
N GLU A 257 11.00 -10.80 9.96
CA GLU A 257 11.49 -11.68 8.90
C GLU A 257 11.06 -11.21 7.50
N THR A 258 9.88 -10.60 7.36
CA THR A 258 9.27 -10.28 6.06
C THR A 258 9.41 -8.82 5.62
N LEU A 259 9.41 -7.86 6.54
CA LEU A 259 9.50 -6.44 6.20
C LEU A 259 10.78 -6.04 5.45
N PRO A 260 11.98 -6.63 5.67
CA PRO A 260 13.14 -6.29 4.84
C PRO A 260 12.95 -6.62 3.35
N GLU A 261 12.29 -7.74 3.04
CA GLU A 261 11.95 -8.10 1.66
C GLU A 261 10.80 -7.23 1.13
N PHE A 262 9.83 -6.90 1.99
CA PHE A 262 8.73 -5.99 1.68
C PHE A 262 9.25 -4.60 1.27
N SER A 263 10.12 -3.97 2.08
CA SER A 263 10.78 -2.71 1.72
C SER A 263 11.55 -2.84 0.40
N GLN A 264 12.34 -3.90 0.21
CA GLN A 264 13.13 -4.10 -1.00
C GLN A 264 12.29 -4.17 -2.28
N LYS A 265 11.10 -4.76 -2.23
CA LYS A 265 10.19 -4.93 -3.37
C LYS A 265 9.24 -3.74 -3.56
N GLY A 266 8.95 -3.01 -2.49
CA GLY A 266 8.03 -1.87 -2.43
C GLY A 266 8.74 -0.52 -2.52
N SER A 267 8.45 0.37 -1.57
CA SER A 267 8.94 1.75 -1.50
C SER A 267 10.47 1.85 -1.43
N ARG A 268 11.12 0.88 -0.79
CA ARG A 268 12.54 0.83 -0.43
C ARG A 268 12.93 1.80 0.67
N ASP A 269 11.95 2.46 1.27
CA ASP A 269 12.08 3.36 2.40
C ASP A 269 12.11 2.61 3.73
N ASP A 270 12.43 3.34 4.82
CA ASP A 270 12.23 2.85 6.17
C ASP A 270 10.75 2.47 6.33
N THR A 271 10.50 1.44 7.10
CA THR A 271 9.14 0.90 7.21
C THR A 271 8.80 0.69 8.68
N THR A 272 7.81 1.43 9.16
CA THR A 272 7.30 1.35 10.52
C THR A 272 5.86 0.89 10.53
N ILE A 273 5.55 -0.10 11.38
CA ILE A 273 4.18 -0.54 11.69
C ILE A 273 4.02 -0.62 13.21
N CYS A 274 2.94 -0.03 13.72
CA CYS A 274 2.59 -0.10 15.14
C CYS A 274 1.07 -0.13 15.32
N GLY A 275 0.61 -0.43 16.55
CA GLY A 275 -0.84 -0.43 16.76
C GLY A 275 -1.32 -1.12 18.02
N PHE A 276 -2.64 -1.33 18.06
CA PHE A 276 -3.38 -2.07 19.09
C PHE A 276 -4.17 -3.19 18.45
N ILE A 277 -4.17 -4.36 19.07
CA ILE A 277 -4.93 -5.53 18.59
C ILE A 277 -5.65 -6.18 19.76
N ASP A 278 -6.96 -6.40 19.64
CA ASP A 278 -7.72 -7.32 20.49
C ASP A 278 -7.85 -8.65 19.76
N LEU A 279 -7.01 -9.62 20.14
CA LEU A 279 -6.90 -10.91 19.45
C LEU A 279 -8.22 -11.70 19.45
N GLU A 280 -9.03 -11.60 20.51
CA GLU A 280 -10.32 -12.29 20.58
C GLU A 280 -11.33 -11.69 19.60
N LYS A 281 -11.41 -10.36 19.54
CA LYS A 281 -12.26 -9.65 18.59
C LYS A 281 -11.84 -9.91 17.15
N VAL A 282 -10.55 -9.81 16.86
CA VAL A 282 -10.01 -10.13 15.53
C VAL A 282 -10.31 -11.57 15.12
N SER A 283 -10.14 -12.55 16.04
CA SER A 283 -10.49 -13.96 15.76
C SER A 283 -11.95 -14.12 15.34
N SER A 284 -12.86 -13.35 15.91
CA SER A 284 -14.28 -13.39 15.54
C SER A 284 -14.58 -12.82 14.15
N LEU A 285 -13.65 -12.00 13.62
CA LEU A 285 -13.77 -11.28 12.34
C LEU A 285 -13.02 -11.93 11.19
N ILE A 286 -12.29 -13.03 11.41
CA ILE A 286 -11.47 -13.67 10.36
C ILE A 286 -12.27 -13.89 9.08
N HIS A 287 -13.50 -14.43 9.18
CA HIS A 287 -14.34 -14.68 8.01
C HIS A 287 -14.73 -13.40 7.25
N VAL A 288 -14.87 -12.27 7.95
CA VAL A 288 -15.13 -10.94 7.34
C VAL A 288 -13.89 -10.43 6.61
N PHE A 289 -12.73 -10.54 7.26
CA PHE A 289 -11.46 -10.09 6.70
C PHE A 289 -11.05 -10.91 5.46
N VAL A 290 -11.17 -12.24 5.51
CA VAL A 290 -10.91 -13.11 4.35
C VAL A 290 -11.81 -12.73 3.18
N ARG A 291 -13.11 -12.50 3.44
CA ARG A 291 -14.06 -12.08 2.40
C ARG A 291 -13.70 -10.72 1.81
N ALA A 292 -13.33 -9.74 2.65
CA ALA A 292 -12.92 -8.41 2.20
C ALA A 292 -11.64 -8.46 1.37
N ASN A 293 -10.65 -9.27 1.76
CA ASN A 293 -9.42 -9.47 0.99
C ASN A 293 -9.72 -10.10 -0.37
N ARG A 294 -10.58 -11.12 -0.41
CA ARG A 294 -11.00 -11.73 -1.67
C ARG A 294 -11.69 -10.73 -2.60
N GLU A 295 -12.51 -9.83 -2.06
CA GLU A 295 -13.13 -8.76 -2.85
C GLU A 295 -12.09 -7.81 -3.42
N THR A 296 -11.08 -7.39 -2.62
CA THR A 296 -9.98 -6.53 -3.06
C THR A 296 -9.18 -7.16 -4.21
N ASP A 297 -8.88 -8.46 -4.11
CA ASP A 297 -8.17 -9.22 -5.17
C ASP A 297 -8.96 -9.25 -6.47
N LEU A 298 -10.26 -9.54 -6.38
CA LEU A 298 -11.14 -9.55 -7.55
C LEU A 298 -11.28 -8.18 -8.19
N GLN A 299 -11.36 -7.11 -7.40
CA GLN A 299 -11.43 -5.73 -7.91
C GLN A 299 -10.13 -5.32 -8.61
N SER A 300 -8.97 -5.68 -8.05
CA SER A 300 -7.66 -5.45 -8.66
C SER A 300 -7.54 -6.20 -10.00
N SER A 301 -7.92 -7.47 -10.01
CA SER A 301 -7.94 -8.30 -11.23
C SER A 301 -8.90 -7.75 -12.28
N LEU A 302 -10.08 -7.30 -11.87
CA LEU A 302 -11.09 -6.68 -12.74
C LEU A 302 -10.56 -5.38 -13.38
N LYS A 303 -9.83 -4.56 -12.63
CA LYS A 303 -9.21 -3.34 -13.16
C LYS A 303 -8.23 -3.68 -14.28
N LEU A 304 -7.31 -4.61 -14.04
CA LEU A 304 -6.34 -5.07 -15.06
C LEU A 304 -7.05 -5.65 -16.30
N LEU A 305 -8.12 -6.41 -16.09
CA LEU A 305 -8.91 -6.98 -17.17
C LEU A 305 -9.62 -5.90 -18.00
N ASN A 306 -10.19 -4.89 -17.36
CA ASN A 306 -10.80 -3.75 -18.03
C ASN A 306 -9.79 -2.97 -18.88
N ASP A 307 -8.57 -2.73 -18.39
CA ASP A 307 -7.50 -2.06 -19.14
C ASP A 307 -7.13 -2.86 -20.39
N ARG A 308 -7.05 -4.21 -20.27
CA ARG A 308 -6.81 -5.09 -21.42
C ARG A 308 -7.94 -5.04 -22.44
N ILE A 309 -9.20 -5.09 -22.02
CA ILE A 309 -10.37 -4.98 -22.89
C ILE A 309 -10.37 -3.64 -23.63
N THR A 310 -10.17 -2.53 -22.89
CA THR A 310 -10.10 -1.16 -23.45
C THR A 310 -8.98 -1.04 -24.48
N SER A 311 -7.82 -1.62 -24.20
CA SER A 311 -6.70 -1.68 -25.16
C SER A 311 -7.07 -2.45 -26.44
N MET A 312 -7.91 -3.48 -26.35
CA MET A 312 -8.39 -4.23 -27.53
C MET A 312 -9.45 -3.45 -28.33
N GLU A 313 -10.29 -2.64 -27.65
CA GLU A 313 -11.31 -1.82 -28.32
C GLU A 313 -10.72 -0.67 -29.14
N SER A 314 -9.51 -0.21 -28.84
CA SER A 314 -8.84 0.95 -29.44
C SER A 314 -8.42 0.75 -30.90
N GLY A 315 -9.38 0.48 -31.80
CA GLY A 315 -9.20 0.53 -33.25
C GLY A 315 -8.63 -0.72 -33.92
N LYS A 316 -8.02 -1.68 -33.18
CA LYS A 316 -7.41 -2.88 -33.78
C LYS A 316 -8.46 -3.84 -34.31
N MET A 317 -9.60 -3.98 -33.65
CA MET A 317 -10.74 -4.78 -34.13
C MET A 317 -11.24 -4.25 -35.46
N GLU A 318 -11.51 -2.95 -35.56
CA GLU A 318 -11.95 -2.29 -36.80
C GLU A 318 -10.90 -2.39 -37.91
N TYR A 319 -9.61 -2.24 -37.56
CA TYR A 319 -8.53 -2.40 -38.53
C TYR A 319 -8.52 -3.80 -39.12
N LEU A 320 -8.56 -4.84 -38.30
CA LEU A 320 -8.58 -6.23 -38.75
C LEU A 320 -9.82 -6.54 -39.59
N GLN A 321 -10.99 -6.02 -39.18
CA GLN A 321 -12.22 -6.15 -39.93
C GLN A 321 -12.13 -5.48 -41.30
N ARG A 322 -11.57 -4.27 -41.39
CA ARG A 322 -11.34 -3.58 -42.67
C ARG A 322 -10.36 -4.35 -43.56
N GLN A 323 -9.30 -4.94 -42.99
CA GLN A 323 -8.35 -5.77 -43.74
C GLN A 323 -9.02 -7.02 -44.31
N MET A 324 -9.81 -7.72 -43.50
CA MET A 324 -10.59 -8.88 -43.90
C MET A 324 -11.53 -8.52 -45.03
N ASN A 325 -12.36 -7.47 -44.84
CA ASN A 325 -13.35 -7.04 -45.87
C ASN A 325 -12.68 -6.64 -47.18
N ASN A 326 -11.53 -5.95 -47.11
CA ASN A 326 -10.76 -5.57 -48.32
C ASN A 326 -10.18 -6.78 -49.03
N ALA A 327 -9.60 -7.73 -48.29
CA ALA A 327 -9.09 -8.97 -48.87
C ALA A 327 -10.21 -9.81 -49.50
N GLU A 328 -11.39 -9.88 -48.87
CA GLU A 328 -12.58 -10.53 -49.40
C GLU A 328 -13.01 -9.91 -50.75
N GLN A 329 -13.10 -8.58 -50.82
CA GLN A 329 -13.51 -7.90 -52.10
C GLN A 329 -12.48 -8.16 -53.22
N ILE A 330 -11.20 -8.20 -52.91
CA ILE A 330 -10.14 -8.51 -53.89
C ILE A 330 -10.30 -9.97 -54.38
N TRP A 331 -10.50 -10.90 -53.46
CA TRP A 331 -10.71 -12.32 -53.78
C TRP A 331 -11.97 -12.53 -54.58
N LEU A 332 -13.12 -11.92 -54.20
CA LEU A 332 -14.39 -12.02 -54.94
C LEU A 332 -14.30 -11.44 -56.37
N LYS A 333 -13.52 -10.37 -56.56
CA LYS A 333 -13.25 -9.84 -57.91
C LYS A 333 -12.47 -10.84 -58.76
N ALA A 334 -11.43 -11.44 -58.18
CA ALA A 334 -10.66 -12.48 -58.88
C ALA A 334 -11.52 -13.69 -59.23
N ARG A 335 -12.41 -14.11 -58.31
CA ARG A 335 -13.37 -15.20 -58.55
C ARG A 335 -14.37 -14.92 -59.68
N ARG A 336 -14.85 -13.68 -59.82
CA ARG A 336 -15.77 -13.25 -60.89
C ARG A 336 -15.08 -13.15 -62.23
N SER A 337 -13.78 -12.88 -62.29
CA SER A 337 -13.00 -12.84 -63.53
C SER A 337 -12.71 -14.23 -64.11
N LEU A 338 -12.83 -15.29 -63.30
CA LEU A 338 -12.84 -16.68 -63.76
C LEU A 338 -14.26 -17.00 -64.27
N SER A 339 -14.60 -16.46 -65.42
CA SER A 339 -15.89 -16.39 -66.13
C SER A 339 -16.92 -17.54 -65.89
N PRO A 340 -18.21 -17.22 -65.65
CA PRO A 340 -19.28 -18.19 -65.51
C PRO A 340 -19.66 -18.91 -66.84
N ASP A 341 -19.18 -18.43 -67.98
CA ASP A 341 -19.59 -18.87 -69.29
C ASP A 341 -18.70 -19.93 -69.99
N SER A 342 -17.59 -20.33 -69.27
CA SER A 342 -16.77 -21.44 -69.79
C SER A 342 -17.35 -22.81 -69.38
N LEU A 343 -17.82 -23.56 -70.29
CA LEU A 343 -18.31 -24.98 -70.14
C LEU A 343 -17.25 -25.96 -69.62
N PHE A 344 -16.01 -25.48 -69.40
CA PHE A 344 -14.89 -26.23 -68.82
C PHE A 344 -14.19 -25.41 -67.78
N PRO A 345 -14.08 -25.88 -66.52
CA PRO A 345 -13.25 -25.22 -65.53
C PRO A 345 -11.78 -25.23 -66.01
N PRO A 346 -11.01 -24.16 -65.85
CA PRO A 346 -9.60 -24.14 -66.21
C PRO A 346 -8.86 -25.23 -65.41
N MET A 347 -8.17 -26.11 -66.15
CA MET A 347 -7.43 -27.25 -65.58
C MET A 347 -6.11 -26.83 -64.90
N ILE A 348 -5.80 -25.54 -64.87
CA ILE A 348 -4.63 -24.99 -64.19
C ILE A 348 -5.12 -23.98 -63.18
N PRO A 349 -4.80 -24.16 -61.87
CA PRO A 349 -5.10 -23.16 -60.85
C PRO A 349 -4.44 -21.84 -61.26
N ASP A 350 -5.21 -20.73 -61.24
CA ASP A 350 -4.64 -19.39 -61.38
C ASP A 350 -3.83 -19.07 -60.13
N PRO A 351 -2.48 -18.94 -60.18
CA PRO A 351 -1.64 -18.66 -59.01
C PRO A 351 -2.05 -17.37 -58.32
N GLU A 352 -2.58 -16.41 -59.05
CA GLU A 352 -3.04 -15.11 -58.52
C GLU A 352 -4.36 -15.26 -57.74
N TYR A 353 -5.23 -16.17 -58.14
CA TYR A 353 -6.47 -16.49 -57.45
C TYR A 353 -6.19 -17.19 -56.11
N GLU A 354 -5.32 -18.19 -56.09
CA GLU A 354 -4.93 -18.94 -54.89
C GLU A 354 -4.21 -18.01 -53.89
N GLU A 355 -3.35 -17.11 -54.36
CA GLU A 355 -2.70 -16.13 -53.47
C GLU A 355 -3.69 -15.18 -52.81
N LYS A 356 -4.68 -14.68 -53.57
CA LYS A 356 -5.74 -13.80 -53.09
C LYS A 356 -6.68 -14.53 -52.12
N GLN A 357 -7.01 -15.77 -52.36
CA GLN A 357 -7.78 -16.61 -51.44
C GLN A 357 -7.03 -16.79 -50.12
N LYS A 358 -5.76 -17.15 -50.14
CA LYS A 358 -4.93 -17.33 -48.96
C LYS A 358 -4.77 -16.04 -48.14
N LYS A 359 -4.69 -14.87 -48.79
CA LYS A 359 -4.67 -13.56 -48.11
C LYS A 359 -5.99 -13.31 -47.38
N TYR A 360 -7.14 -13.62 -47.99
CA TYR A 360 -8.45 -13.52 -47.33
C TYR A 360 -8.56 -14.48 -46.14
N GLU A 361 -8.23 -15.75 -46.30
CA GLU A 361 -8.29 -16.77 -45.26
C GLU A 361 -7.40 -16.39 -44.05
N ASN A 362 -6.20 -15.83 -44.27
CA ASN A 362 -5.34 -15.36 -43.24
C ASN A 362 -5.89 -14.12 -42.51
N ALA A 363 -6.49 -13.18 -43.23
CA ALA A 363 -7.11 -11.99 -42.65
C ALA A 363 -8.37 -12.36 -41.86
N GLU A 364 -9.21 -13.27 -42.37
CA GLU A 364 -10.38 -13.80 -41.70
C GLU A 364 -9.99 -14.52 -40.39
N LYS A 365 -8.98 -15.38 -40.43
CA LYS A 365 -8.44 -16.04 -39.24
C LYS A 365 -7.97 -15.04 -38.22
N ALA A 366 -7.15 -14.04 -38.59
CA ALA A 366 -6.65 -13.03 -37.71
C ALA A 366 -7.75 -12.21 -37.02
N TYR A 367 -8.81 -11.86 -37.77
CA TYR A 367 -9.99 -11.18 -37.24
C TYR A 367 -10.75 -12.07 -36.25
N ASN A 368 -11.03 -13.33 -36.61
CA ASN A 368 -11.77 -14.24 -35.77
C ASN A 368 -11.03 -14.62 -34.49
N ASP A 369 -9.70 -14.84 -34.56
CA ASP A 369 -8.87 -15.13 -33.39
C ASP A 369 -8.87 -13.92 -32.42
N TYR A 370 -8.78 -12.70 -32.96
CA TYR A 370 -8.82 -11.48 -32.15
C TYR A 370 -10.19 -11.23 -31.51
N LYS A 371 -11.27 -11.45 -32.31
CA LYS A 371 -12.67 -11.34 -31.86
C LYS A 371 -12.95 -12.34 -30.73
N LYS A 372 -12.55 -13.60 -30.91
CA LYS A 372 -12.72 -14.64 -29.91
C LYS A 372 -12.02 -14.25 -28.58
N ARG A 373 -10.77 -13.78 -28.66
CA ARG A 373 -10.04 -13.33 -27.47
C ARG A 373 -10.75 -12.17 -26.76
N TYR A 374 -11.34 -11.26 -27.49
CA TYR A 374 -12.14 -10.16 -26.90
C TYR A 374 -13.40 -10.69 -26.20
N GLU A 375 -14.12 -11.64 -26.84
CA GLU A 375 -15.30 -12.29 -26.27
C GLU A 375 -14.94 -13.07 -24.98
N ASP A 376 -13.83 -13.82 -24.98
CA ASP A 376 -13.35 -14.57 -23.84
C ASP A 376 -13.04 -13.63 -22.64
N LEU A 377 -12.34 -12.52 -22.87
CA LEU A 377 -12.04 -11.53 -21.82
C LEU A 377 -13.32 -10.84 -21.32
N THR A 378 -14.29 -10.61 -22.18
CA THR A 378 -15.58 -10.01 -21.78
C THR A 378 -16.41 -10.98 -20.93
N ALA A 379 -16.36 -12.26 -21.23
CA ALA A 379 -16.99 -13.30 -20.41
C ALA A 379 -16.30 -13.45 -19.04
N GLU A 380 -14.96 -13.45 -19.01
CA GLU A 380 -14.18 -13.44 -17.77
C GLU A 380 -14.55 -12.24 -16.88
N ARG A 381 -14.66 -11.03 -17.45
CA ARG A 381 -15.14 -9.84 -16.75
C ARG A 381 -16.52 -10.03 -16.12
N ALA A 382 -17.46 -10.60 -16.89
CA ALA A 382 -18.80 -10.84 -16.37
C ALA A 382 -18.80 -11.84 -15.22
N GLY A 383 -17.97 -12.87 -15.27
CA GLY A 383 -17.78 -13.82 -14.17
C GLY A 383 -17.23 -13.18 -12.91
N MET A 384 -16.19 -12.34 -13.04
CA MET A 384 -15.62 -11.60 -11.89
C MET A 384 -16.62 -10.65 -11.26
N LEU A 385 -17.40 -9.92 -12.05
CA LEU A 385 -18.45 -9.02 -11.54
C LEU A 385 -19.53 -9.80 -10.76
N GLU A 386 -19.89 -10.98 -11.21
CA GLU A 386 -20.85 -11.83 -10.50
C GLU A 386 -20.25 -12.37 -9.18
N GLN A 387 -18.98 -12.77 -9.17
CA GLN A 387 -18.28 -13.17 -7.94
C GLN A 387 -18.27 -12.04 -6.90
N ILE A 388 -17.91 -10.82 -7.31
CA ILE A 388 -17.94 -9.64 -6.43
C ILE A 388 -19.36 -9.41 -5.90
N ARG A 389 -20.39 -9.50 -6.78
CA ARG A 389 -21.78 -9.34 -6.36
C ARG A 389 -22.19 -10.39 -5.31
N ARG A 390 -21.79 -11.63 -5.47
CA ARG A 390 -22.09 -12.72 -4.53
C ARG A 390 -21.38 -12.52 -3.19
N LEU A 391 -20.09 -12.14 -3.22
CA LEU A 391 -19.34 -11.81 -1.99
C LEU A 391 -20.02 -10.69 -1.20
N ARG A 392 -20.42 -9.61 -1.85
CA ARG A 392 -21.16 -8.49 -1.21
C ARG A 392 -22.51 -8.90 -0.62
N ALA A 393 -23.20 -9.82 -1.29
CA ALA A 393 -24.47 -10.36 -0.80
C ALA A 393 -24.31 -11.43 0.29
N GLY A 394 -23.07 -11.81 0.65
CA GLY A 394 -22.82 -12.90 1.60
C GLY A 394 -23.27 -14.27 1.10
N LEU A 395 -23.40 -14.44 -0.22
CA LEU A 395 -23.76 -15.72 -0.84
C LEU A 395 -22.50 -16.60 -0.98
N PRO A 396 -22.66 -17.93 -0.85
CA PRO A 396 -21.52 -18.85 -1.05
C PRO A 396 -20.96 -18.73 -2.47
N GLU A 397 -19.64 -18.92 -2.62
CA GLU A 397 -19.01 -19.08 -3.94
C GLU A 397 -19.67 -20.29 -4.64
N GLU A 398 -19.86 -20.20 -5.95
CA GLU A 398 -20.20 -21.41 -6.72
C GLU A 398 -19.03 -22.37 -6.59
N ALA A 399 -19.28 -23.59 -6.12
CA ALA A 399 -18.27 -24.63 -6.21
C ALA A 399 -17.83 -24.70 -7.67
N GLU A 400 -16.50 -24.59 -7.93
CA GLU A 400 -15.95 -24.94 -9.23
C GLU A 400 -16.58 -26.28 -9.59
N GLU A 401 -17.31 -26.35 -10.72
CA GLU A 401 -17.83 -27.60 -11.22
C GLU A 401 -16.62 -28.52 -11.37
N ALA A 402 -16.53 -29.50 -10.49
CA ALA A 402 -15.49 -30.52 -10.53
C ALA A 402 -15.55 -31.13 -11.94
N ASP A 403 -14.45 -31.04 -12.66
CA ASP A 403 -14.28 -31.67 -13.99
C ASP A 403 -14.69 -33.14 -13.87
N PRO A 404 -15.78 -33.58 -14.56
CA PRO A 404 -16.29 -34.95 -14.39
C PRO A 404 -15.37 -36.03 -14.92
N ALA A 405 -14.13 -35.74 -15.27
CA ALA A 405 -13.15 -36.64 -15.84
C ALA A 405 -12.22 -37.36 -14.86
N GLN A 406 -12.37 -37.22 -13.52
CA GLN A 406 -11.47 -37.87 -12.56
C GLN A 406 -12.12 -38.89 -11.62
N ASP A 407 -13.28 -39.44 -11.93
CA ASP A 407 -13.87 -40.51 -11.10
C ASP A 407 -14.05 -41.83 -11.88
N GLU A 408 -12.94 -42.46 -12.22
CA GLU A 408 -12.91 -43.91 -12.51
C GLU A 408 -11.52 -44.46 -12.10
N THR A 409 -11.36 -44.87 -10.84
CA THR A 409 -10.67 -46.10 -10.45
C THR A 409 -10.79 -46.32 -8.95
N HIS A 410 -11.88 -46.90 -8.53
CA HIS A 410 -12.02 -47.50 -7.22
C HIS A 410 -11.65 -49.01 -7.36
N VAL A 411 -10.48 -49.38 -6.84
CA VAL A 411 -10.13 -50.79 -6.59
C VAL A 411 -10.06 -51.00 -5.09
N PRO A 412 -10.72 -52.00 -4.50
CA PRO A 412 -10.82 -52.18 -3.05
C PRO A 412 -9.52 -52.64 -2.42
N ALA A 413 -9.29 -52.13 -1.20
CA ALA A 413 -8.19 -52.48 -0.34
C ALA A 413 -8.28 -53.99 0.09
N ASP A 414 -7.13 -54.63 0.10
CA ASP A 414 -6.91 -55.85 0.86
C ASP A 414 -5.76 -55.59 1.87
N ASP A 415 -6.05 -56.01 3.13
CA ASP A 415 -5.19 -55.87 4.28
C ASP A 415 -3.93 -56.76 4.13
N THR A 416 -2.75 -56.23 4.51
CA THR A 416 -1.79 -56.94 5.39
C THR A 416 -0.52 -56.14 5.68
N ASP A 417 -0.32 -55.92 6.99
CA ASP A 417 0.92 -55.91 7.77
C ASP A 417 2.26 -55.27 7.30
N ALA A 418 2.69 -54.35 8.14
CA ALA A 418 3.97 -54.27 8.87
C ALA A 418 5.27 -53.82 8.19
N GLN A 419 5.92 -52.90 8.93
CA GLN A 419 7.37 -52.68 9.07
C GLN A 419 8.00 -51.50 8.34
N THR A 420 8.30 -50.45 9.14
CA THR A 420 9.43 -49.52 8.92
C THR A 420 10.77 -50.32 8.91
N PRO A 421 11.85 -49.87 8.22
CA PRO A 421 12.66 -48.78 8.68
C PRO A 421 13.44 -47.94 7.63
N ALA A 422 13.78 -46.68 8.07
CA ALA A 422 15.06 -45.99 7.95
C ALA A 422 15.79 -45.75 6.61
N HIS A 423 16.14 -44.44 6.45
CA HIS A 423 17.35 -43.86 5.81
C HIS A 423 17.69 -44.15 4.34
N ALA A 424 17.73 -43.06 3.57
CA ALA A 424 18.87 -42.62 2.71
C ALA A 424 18.57 -41.24 2.12
N GLN A 425 19.33 -40.28 2.49
CA GLN A 425 20.31 -39.43 1.79
C GLN A 425 20.00 -38.98 0.37
N ALA A 426 20.08 -37.64 0.29
CA ALA A 426 20.23 -36.69 -0.80
C ALA A 426 20.87 -37.21 -2.10
N GLU A 427 20.38 -36.68 -3.21
CA GLU A 427 21.21 -36.29 -4.35
C GLU A 427 20.65 -35.07 -5.05
N ASP A 428 21.56 -34.14 -5.34
CA ASP A 428 21.39 -32.87 -6.04
C ASP A 428 20.90 -33.08 -7.48
N ALA A 429 19.98 -32.26 -7.94
CA ALA A 429 19.75 -32.06 -9.38
C ALA A 429 19.65 -30.56 -9.69
N ASP A 430 20.71 -30.04 -10.30
CA ASP A 430 20.81 -28.75 -10.97
C ASP A 430 19.62 -28.49 -11.90
N LEU A 431 18.93 -27.35 -11.71
CA LEU A 431 18.05 -26.76 -12.70
C LEU A 431 18.56 -25.37 -13.04
N GLN A 432 19.19 -25.31 -14.21
CA GLN A 432 19.67 -24.12 -14.90
C GLN A 432 18.51 -23.16 -15.23
N THR A 433 18.64 -21.95 -14.79
CA THR A 433 17.81 -20.79 -15.17
C THR A 433 18.24 -20.24 -16.54
N PRO A 434 17.35 -19.91 -17.46
CA PRO A 434 17.71 -19.21 -18.70
C PRO A 434 17.87 -17.70 -18.44
N ALA A 435 18.99 -17.19 -18.97
CA ALA A 435 19.37 -15.78 -18.97
C ALA A 435 18.34 -14.90 -19.70
N HIS A 436 17.91 -13.83 -19.04
CA HIS A 436 17.20 -12.73 -19.69
C HIS A 436 18.17 -11.77 -20.38
N ALA A 437 17.91 -11.57 -21.65
CA ALA A 437 18.59 -10.61 -22.50
C ALA A 437 18.34 -9.17 -22.05
N GLN A 438 19.42 -8.41 -21.90
CA GLN A 438 19.40 -6.96 -21.75
C GLN A 438 18.88 -6.31 -23.02
N ALA A 439 17.87 -5.47 -22.91
CA ALA A 439 17.52 -4.48 -23.93
C ALA A 439 17.93 -3.10 -23.40
N GLU A 440 19.01 -2.57 -23.97
CA GLU A 440 19.36 -1.17 -23.88
C GLU A 440 18.26 -0.34 -24.56
N ASN A 441 17.69 0.62 -23.87
CA ASN A 441 16.89 1.65 -24.52
C ASN A 441 17.34 3.03 -24.00
N SER A 442 18.24 3.63 -24.79
CA SER A 442 18.60 5.03 -24.71
C SER A 442 17.50 5.88 -25.35
N GLY A 443 16.79 6.65 -24.57
CA GLY A 443 15.82 7.63 -25.04
C GLY A 443 15.66 8.72 -23.99
N MET A 444 16.54 9.76 -24.07
CA MET A 444 16.34 11.02 -23.35
C MET A 444 15.07 11.69 -23.88
N ALA A 445 14.05 11.80 -23.05
CA ALA A 445 12.95 12.73 -23.27
C ALA A 445 13.26 14.03 -22.51
N GLU A 446 13.41 15.12 -23.23
CA GLU A 446 13.53 16.47 -22.70
C GLU A 446 12.27 16.84 -21.88
N LYS A 447 12.50 17.33 -20.65
CA LYS A 447 11.45 17.95 -19.83
C LYS A 447 11.08 19.31 -20.42
N PRO A 448 9.79 19.67 -20.48
CA PRO A 448 9.39 21.04 -20.82
C PRO A 448 9.79 21.98 -19.69
N ALA A 449 10.42 23.11 -20.07
CA ALA A 449 10.74 24.22 -19.19
C ALA A 449 9.45 24.92 -18.72
N TYR A 450 9.29 25.08 -17.40
CA TYR A 450 8.31 25.96 -16.81
C TYR A 450 8.82 27.40 -16.80
N PRO A 451 7.98 28.39 -17.04
CA PRO A 451 8.39 29.80 -16.97
C PRO A 451 8.67 30.21 -15.52
N GLU A 452 9.73 30.97 -15.32
CA GLU A 452 10.08 31.63 -14.05
C GLU A 452 8.95 32.60 -13.68
N GLU A 453 8.33 32.40 -12.52
CA GLU A 453 7.39 33.38 -11.93
C GLU A 453 8.20 34.51 -11.29
N GLU A 454 7.91 35.72 -11.72
CA GLU A 454 8.44 36.95 -11.16
C GLU A 454 7.98 37.13 -9.70
N GLU A 455 8.92 37.32 -8.78
CA GLU A 455 8.66 37.68 -7.37
C GLU A 455 8.01 39.08 -7.30
N GLU A 456 6.70 39.12 -7.04
CA GLU A 456 6.04 40.38 -6.62
C GLU A 456 6.28 40.63 -5.15
N ASP A 457 7.06 41.68 -4.91
CA ASP A 457 7.43 42.23 -3.61
C ASP A 457 6.21 42.93 -2.95
N PHE A 458 5.49 42.22 -2.04
CA PHE A 458 4.44 42.83 -1.23
C PHE A 458 4.99 43.38 0.06
N SER A 459 5.34 44.69 0.06
CA SER A 459 5.60 45.45 1.27
C SER A 459 4.28 45.87 1.94
N TRP A 460 4.08 45.43 3.18
CA TRP A 460 3.01 45.95 4.04
C TRP A 460 3.51 47.16 4.85
N ASN A 461 2.81 48.27 4.71
CA ASN A 461 2.83 49.40 5.65
C ASN A 461 1.90 49.14 6.83
#